data_c8d1915ce6e5e6ac48463c1551d026d9
#
_entry.id   c8d1915ce6e5e6ac48463c1551d026d9
#
_cell.length_a   1.000
_cell.length_b   1.000
_cell.length_c   1.000
_cell.angle_alpha   90.00
_cell.angle_beta   90.00
_cell.angle_gamma   90.00
#
_symmetry.space_group_name_H-M   'P 1'
#
loop_
_entity.id
_entity.type
_entity.pdbx_description
1 polymer ?
#
loop_
_entity_poly.entity_id
_entity_poly.type
_entity_poly.pdbx_seq_one_letter_code
_entity_poly.pdbx_strand_id
1 'polypeptide(L)'
;MTKVLVFGTFDGLHEGHKNFFKQALRQAQGKPKNRPYLIVVVGRDSTIVKTKGRLPKFNEQERLKAIQDSKLVSEARLGNEGSNPYKVIKEVMPDVICLGYDQTHFTEKLTEKIKEMGMNVQIKRLEPFEPEKYHSSLLNKT
;
A
#
# COMPACT_ATOMS: atom_id res chain seq x y z
N MET A 1 2.29 -15.18 -12.31
CA MET A 1 2.50 -14.58 -10.97
C MET A 1 1.22 -13.92 -10.46
N THR A 2 1.09 -13.82 -9.16
CA THR A 2 -0.05 -13.15 -8.54
C THR A 2 0.40 -11.76 -8.11
N LYS A 3 -0.17 -10.74 -8.72
CA LYS A 3 0.16 -9.35 -8.42
C LYS A 3 -0.65 -8.83 -7.24
N VAL A 4 0.03 -8.41 -6.20
CA VAL A 4 -0.58 -7.81 -5.01
C VAL A 4 -0.19 -6.35 -4.97
N LEU A 5 -1.16 -5.47 -4.89
CA LEU A 5 -0.95 -4.03 -4.93
C LEU A 5 -1.29 -3.42 -3.57
N VAL A 6 -0.39 -2.58 -3.06
CA VAL A 6 -0.63 -1.83 -1.83
C VAL A 6 -0.26 -0.37 -2.04
N PHE A 7 -0.91 0.50 -1.29
CA PHE A 7 -0.68 1.95 -1.31
C PHE A 7 -0.31 2.42 0.08
N GLY A 8 0.51 3.43 0.17
CA GLY A 8 0.81 4.02 1.47
C GLY A 8 1.77 5.19 1.38
N THR A 9 1.92 5.90 2.49
CA THR A 9 2.88 6.99 2.62
C THR A 9 4.27 6.45 2.91
N PHE A 10 4.36 5.51 3.84
CA PHE A 10 5.62 4.86 4.27
C PHE A 10 6.69 5.88 4.68
N ASP A 11 6.31 6.77 5.59
CA ASP A 11 7.19 7.84 6.07
C ASP A 11 8.08 7.31 7.20
N GLY A 12 9.12 6.57 6.81
CA GLY A 12 9.99 5.85 7.73
C GLY A 12 9.51 4.41 7.94
N LEU A 13 10.27 3.45 7.42
CA LEU A 13 9.88 2.04 7.56
C LEU A 13 10.10 1.55 9.00
N HIS A 14 9.13 0.77 9.48
CA HIS A 14 9.23 0.12 10.79
C HIS A 14 8.63 -1.27 10.70
N GLU A 15 8.64 -1.99 11.83
CA GLU A 15 8.17 -3.39 11.86
C GLU A 15 6.71 -3.55 11.43
N GLY A 16 5.87 -2.55 11.72
CA GLY A 16 4.48 -2.57 11.27
C GLY A 16 4.36 -2.58 9.74
N HIS A 17 5.19 -1.80 9.07
CA HIS A 17 5.22 -1.79 7.60
C HIS A 17 5.70 -3.12 7.04
N LYS A 18 6.74 -3.70 7.65
CA LYS A 18 7.24 -5.00 7.22
C LYS A 18 6.18 -6.08 7.39
N ASN A 19 5.46 -6.05 8.51
CA ASN A 19 4.37 -6.99 8.73
C ASN A 19 3.25 -6.80 7.71
N PHE A 20 2.94 -5.55 7.38
CA PHE A 20 1.95 -5.23 6.36
C PHE A 20 2.32 -5.88 5.03
N PHE A 21 3.58 -5.77 4.61
CA PHE A 21 4.05 -6.40 3.37
C PHE A 21 3.97 -7.92 3.46
N LYS A 22 4.32 -8.51 4.60
CA LYS A 22 4.23 -9.96 4.79
C LYS A 22 2.79 -10.45 4.69
N GLN A 23 1.85 -9.72 5.29
CA GLN A 23 0.44 -10.07 5.18
C GLN A 23 -0.04 -9.97 3.73
N ALA A 24 0.38 -8.92 3.03
CA ALA A 24 0.02 -8.74 1.62
C ALA A 24 0.52 -9.91 0.79
N LEU A 25 1.76 -10.34 1.01
CA LEU A 25 2.33 -11.49 0.30
C LEU A 25 1.57 -12.78 0.57
N ARG A 26 1.06 -12.95 1.80
CA ARG A 26 0.27 -14.13 2.14
C ARG A 26 -1.02 -14.22 1.35
N GLN A 27 -1.55 -13.10 0.89
CA GLN A 27 -2.77 -13.12 0.08
C GLN A 27 -2.56 -13.79 -1.27
N ALA A 28 -1.32 -13.91 -1.73
CA ALA A 28 -0.99 -14.60 -2.97
C ALA A 28 -0.69 -16.08 -2.75
N GLN A 29 -0.51 -16.50 -1.52
CA GLN A 29 -0.14 -17.86 -1.20
C GLN A 29 -1.29 -18.82 -1.38
N GLY A 30 -1.73 -19.58 -1.61
CA GLY A 30 -2.88 -20.42 -1.84
C GLY A 30 -3.18 -20.62 -3.31
N LYS A 31 -2.42 -19.94 -4.17
CA LYS A 31 -2.57 -20.08 -5.61
C LYS A 31 -1.38 -20.86 -6.15
N PRO A 32 -1.54 -22.15 -6.40
CA PRO A 32 -0.42 -22.98 -6.84
C PRO A 32 0.16 -22.45 -8.15
N LYS A 33 1.47 -22.55 -8.29
CA LYS A 33 2.23 -22.15 -9.48
C LYS A 33 2.39 -20.64 -9.65
N ASN A 34 1.85 -19.82 -8.72
CA ASN A 34 1.98 -18.38 -8.84
C ASN A 34 2.89 -17.84 -7.75
N ARG A 35 3.92 -17.12 -8.19
CA ARG A 35 4.77 -16.38 -7.26
C ARG A 35 4.09 -15.10 -6.87
N PRO A 36 4.14 -14.70 -5.59
CA PRO A 36 3.64 -13.38 -5.21
C PRO A 36 4.54 -12.29 -5.78
N TYR A 37 3.92 -11.26 -6.32
CA TYR A 37 4.63 -10.11 -6.85
C TYR A 37 4.04 -8.88 -6.18
N LEU A 38 4.76 -8.34 -5.20
CA LEU A 38 4.27 -7.22 -4.40
C LEU A 38 4.65 -5.89 -5.03
N ILE A 39 3.64 -5.12 -5.38
CA ILE A 39 3.81 -3.79 -5.96
C ILE A 39 3.37 -2.78 -4.93
N VAL A 40 4.27 -1.87 -4.56
CA VAL A 40 4.01 -0.85 -3.56
C VAL A 40 3.96 0.52 -4.24
N VAL A 41 2.85 1.22 -4.06
CA VAL A 41 2.68 2.57 -4.57
C VAL A 41 2.89 3.55 -3.41
N VAL A 42 3.91 4.37 -3.53
CA VAL A 42 4.30 5.34 -2.51
C VAL A 42 3.65 6.68 -2.82
N GLY A 43 2.99 7.28 -1.84
CA GLY A 43 2.31 8.55 -2.04
C GLY A 43 3.27 9.68 -2.36
N ARG A 44 2.86 10.55 -3.31
CA ARG A 44 3.66 11.73 -3.63
C ARG A 44 3.51 12.78 -2.55
N ASP A 45 4.55 13.61 -2.38
CA ASP A 45 4.50 14.71 -1.40
C ASP A 45 3.29 15.59 -1.63
N SER A 46 2.98 15.93 -2.88
CA SER A 46 1.82 16.76 -3.21
C SER A 46 0.50 16.12 -2.79
N THR A 47 0.38 14.81 -2.95
CA THR A 47 -0.81 14.07 -2.54
C THR A 47 -0.95 14.07 -1.03
N ILE A 48 0.16 13.87 -0.32
CA ILE A 48 0.15 13.85 1.14
C ILE A 48 -0.23 15.21 1.72
N VAL A 49 0.28 16.29 1.15
CA VAL A 49 -0.09 17.64 1.58
C VAL A 49 -1.60 17.85 1.39
N LYS A 50 -2.15 17.41 0.27
CA LYS A 50 -3.58 17.54 0.01
C LYS A 50 -4.44 16.76 1.01
N THR A 51 -4.03 15.55 1.36
CA THR A 51 -4.85 14.67 2.19
C THR A 51 -4.59 14.83 3.67
N LYS A 52 -3.37 15.16 4.07
CA LYS A 52 -2.99 15.27 5.48
C LYS A 52 -2.67 16.69 5.92
N GLY A 53 -2.59 17.62 4.98
CA GLY A 53 -2.33 19.02 5.28
C GLY A 53 -0.90 19.37 5.65
N ARG A 54 0.02 18.43 5.49
CA ARG A 54 1.43 18.65 5.82
C ARG A 54 2.33 17.74 5.02
N LEU A 55 3.60 18.15 4.87
CA LEU A 55 4.60 17.32 4.22
C LEU A 55 5.01 16.16 5.14
N PRO A 56 5.38 15.02 4.56
CA PRO A 56 5.95 13.92 5.33
C PRO A 56 7.36 14.28 5.81
N LYS A 57 7.87 13.51 6.76
CA LYS A 57 9.22 13.70 7.31
C LYS A 57 10.29 13.44 6.24
N PHE A 58 10.10 12.41 5.44
CA PHE A 58 10.99 12.07 4.33
C PHE A 58 10.33 12.43 3.01
N ASN A 59 11.10 12.96 2.06
CA ASN A 59 10.52 13.31 0.77
C ASN A 59 10.18 12.06 -0.06
N GLU A 60 9.44 12.24 -1.14
CA GLU A 60 8.95 11.12 -1.93
C GLU A 60 10.05 10.24 -2.49
N GLN A 61 11.19 10.81 -2.87
CA GLN A 61 12.31 10.03 -3.40
C GLN A 61 12.97 9.20 -2.31
N GLU A 62 13.12 9.75 -1.12
CA GLU A 62 13.68 9.02 0.02
C GLU A 62 12.75 7.86 0.44
N ARG A 63 11.45 8.12 0.47
CA ARG A 63 10.47 7.09 0.81
C ARG A 63 10.43 5.98 -0.23
N LEU A 64 10.45 6.37 -1.50
CA LEU A 64 10.48 5.40 -2.59
C LEU A 64 11.71 4.51 -2.52
N LYS A 65 12.89 5.11 -2.29
CA LYS A 65 14.12 4.34 -2.21
C LYS A 65 14.09 3.34 -1.04
N ALA A 66 13.59 3.76 0.11
CA ALA A 66 13.49 2.86 1.26
C ALA A 66 12.63 1.63 0.93
N ILE A 67 11.54 1.83 0.21
CA ILE A 67 10.68 0.72 -0.20
C ILE A 67 11.39 -0.15 -1.24
N GLN A 68 12.05 0.46 -2.21
CA GLN A 68 12.80 -0.30 -3.22
C GLN A 68 13.89 -1.17 -2.62
N ASP A 69 14.48 -0.73 -1.51
CA ASP A 69 15.53 -1.49 -0.84
C ASP A 69 14.98 -2.66 0.00
N SER A 70 13.69 -2.74 0.18
CA SER A 70 13.08 -3.83 0.95
C SER A 70 13.06 -5.13 0.14
N LYS A 71 13.52 -6.21 0.76
CA LYS A 71 13.53 -7.53 0.12
C LYS A 71 12.12 -8.10 -0.09
N LEU A 72 11.15 -7.58 0.63
CA LEU A 72 9.77 -8.06 0.53
C LEU A 72 9.04 -7.48 -0.68
N VAL A 73 9.55 -6.38 -1.24
CA VAL A 73 8.89 -5.64 -2.31
C VAL A 73 9.47 -6.03 -3.66
N SER A 74 8.60 -6.38 -4.59
CA SER A 74 9.03 -6.73 -5.96
C SER A 74 9.17 -5.50 -6.83
N GLU A 75 8.27 -4.53 -6.65
CA GLU A 75 8.29 -3.30 -7.43
C GLU A 75 7.78 -2.16 -6.56
N ALA A 76 8.43 -1.02 -6.62
CA ALA A 76 7.97 0.18 -5.92
C ALA A 76 7.89 1.32 -6.91
N ARG A 77 6.84 2.13 -6.81
CA ARG A 77 6.63 3.26 -7.69
C ARG A 77 5.92 4.38 -6.95
N LEU A 78 6.09 5.61 -7.42
CA LEU A 78 5.32 6.74 -6.91
C LEU A 78 3.91 6.71 -7.51
N GLY A 79 2.95 7.19 -6.74
CA GLY A 79 1.59 7.35 -7.23
C GLY A 79 1.51 8.38 -8.34
N ASN A 80 0.38 8.44 -9.01
CA ASN A 80 0.15 9.42 -10.06
C ASN A 80 -0.08 10.80 -9.46
N GLU A 81 0.29 11.82 -10.19
CA GLU A 81 -0.05 13.18 -9.83
C GLU A 81 -1.57 13.34 -9.86
N GLY A 82 -2.11 14.17 -8.98
CA GLY A 82 -3.55 14.36 -8.90
C GLY A 82 -4.28 13.34 -8.04
N SER A 83 -3.56 12.45 -7.37
CA SER A 83 -4.13 11.52 -6.38
C SER A 83 -5.14 10.52 -6.95
N ASN A 84 -4.98 10.11 -8.20
CA ASN A 84 -5.90 9.16 -8.81
C ASN A 84 -5.35 7.73 -8.72
N PRO A 85 -5.77 6.93 -7.71
CA PRO A 85 -5.27 5.56 -7.56
C PRO A 85 -5.77 4.63 -8.65
N TYR A 86 -6.88 4.95 -9.30
CA TYR A 86 -7.47 4.08 -10.30
C TYR A 86 -6.63 3.97 -11.56
N LYS A 87 -5.90 5.03 -11.89
CA LYS A 87 -4.99 4.99 -13.03
C LYS A 87 -3.88 3.95 -12.82
N VAL A 88 -3.31 3.91 -11.61
CA VAL A 88 -2.31 2.90 -11.27
C VAL A 88 -2.89 1.50 -11.32
N ILE A 89 -4.10 1.33 -10.80
CA ILE A 89 -4.79 0.04 -10.80
C ILE A 89 -4.96 -0.46 -12.24
N LYS A 90 -5.35 0.42 -13.15
CA LYS A 90 -5.48 0.07 -14.55
C LYS A 90 -4.15 -0.32 -15.19
N GLU A 91 -3.10 0.41 -14.87
CA GLU A 91 -1.76 0.13 -15.41
C GLU A 91 -1.19 -1.19 -14.90
N VAL A 92 -1.36 -1.46 -13.63
CA VAL A 92 -0.80 -2.63 -12.96
C VAL A 92 -1.62 -3.88 -13.22
N MET A 93 -2.92 -3.74 -13.26
CA MET A 93 -3.87 -4.86 -13.35
C MET A 93 -3.61 -5.90 -12.27
N PRO A 94 -3.74 -5.53 -11.00
CA PRO A 94 -3.45 -6.46 -9.90
C PRO A 94 -4.50 -7.54 -9.77
N ASP A 95 -4.11 -8.65 -9.16
CA ASP A 95 -5.04 -9.71 -8.79
C ASP A 95 -5.69 -9.41 -7.44
N VAL A 96 -4.92 -8.80 -6.54
CA VAL A 96 -5.37 -8.47 -5.20
C VAL A 96 -4.90 -7.07 -4.84
N ILE A 97 -5.79 -6.29 -4.22
CA ILE A 97 -5.42 -5.02 -3.61
C ILE A 97 -5.55 -5.20 -2.10
N CYS A 98 -4.47 -4.91 -1.36
CA CYS A 98 -4.49 -5.00 0.09
C CYS A 98 -4.51 -3.61 0.69
N LEU A 99 -5.40 -3.41 1.65
CA LEU A 99 -5.57 -2.13 2.34
C LEU A 99 -5.13 -2.28 3.80
N GLY A 100 -4.49 -1.25 4.33
CA GLY A 100 -4.15 -1.23 5.75
C GLY A 100 -5.41 -1.12 6.60
N TYR A 101 -5.32 -1.53 7.86
CA TYR A 101 -6.48 -1.56 8.74
C TYR A 101 -7.09 -0.16 8.97
N ASP A 102 -6.28 0.87 8.90
CA ASP A 102 -6.69 2.26 9.10
C ASP A 102 -6.82 3.05 7.80
N GLN A 103 -6.66 2.40 6.67
CA GLN A 103 -6.68 3.05 5.37
C GLN A 103 -8.11 3.26 4.89
N THR A 104 -8.60 4.49 4.98
CA THR A 104 -9.97 4.81 4.57
C THR A 104 -10.03 5.71 3.35
N HIS A 105 -8.91 6.34 3.02
CA HIS A 105 -8.79 7.22 1.86
C HIS A 105 -9.10 6.42 0.58
N PHE A 106 -9.95 6.93 -0.26
CA PHE A 106 -10.42 6.37 -1.53
C PHE A 106 -11.09 4.98 -1.46
N THR A 107 -11.09 4.33 -0.32
CA THR A 107 -11.54 2.93 -0.25
C THR A 107 -13.06 2.74 -0.35
N GLU A 108 -13.84 3.76 0.01
CA GLU A 108 -15.30 3.67 -0.01
C GLU A 108 -15.87 3.35 -1.39
N LYS A 109 -15.27 3.91 -2.44
CA LYS A 109 -15.75 3.74 -3.81
C LYS A 109 -14.90 2.78 -4.62
N LEU A 110 -13.92 2.17 -3.98
CA LEU A 110 -12.97 1.31 -4.69
C LEU A 110 -13.65 0.14 -5.38
N THR A 111 -14.51 -0.58 -4.68
CA THR A 111 -15.20 -1.74 -5.23
C THR A 111 -16.06 -1.35 -6.43
N GLU A 112 -16.80 -0.25 -6.33
CA GLU A 112 -17.61 0.25 -7.44
C GLU A 112 -16.76 0.60 -8.65
N LYS A 113 -15.67 1.30 -8.42
CA LYS A 113 -14.78 1.73 -9.51
C LYS A 113 -14.16 0.54 -10.22
N ILE A 114 -13.75 -0.47 -9.48
CA ILE A 114 -13.18 -1.68 -10.07
C ILE A 114 -14.20 -2.38 -10.96
N LYS A 115 -15.45 -2.45 -10.52
CA LYS A 115 -16.52 -3.01 -11.33
C LYS A 115 -16.78 -2.20 -12.59
N GLU A 116 -16.77 -0.87 -12.47
CA GLU A 116 -16.96 0.01 -13.61
C GLU A 116 -15.85 -0.16 -14.64
N MET A 117 -14.63 -0.43 -14.19
CA MET A 117 -13.50 -0.67 -15.07
C MET A 117 -13.49 -2.06 -15.69
N GLY A 118 -14.45 -2.92 -15.31
CA GLY A 118 -14.52 -4.27 -15.82
C GLY A 118 -13.41 -5.19 -15.34
N MET A 119 -12.82 -4.88 -14.20
CA MET A 119 -11.71 -5.66 -13.65
C MET A 119 -12.17 -6.63 -12.59
N ASN A 120 -11.50 -7.77 -12.51
CA ASN A 120 -11.76 -8.78 -11.49
C ASN A 120 -10.61 -8.77 -10.49
N VAL A 121 -10.75 -7.95 -9.45
CA VAL A 121 -9.72 -7.74 -8.43
C VAL A 121 -10.29 -8.02 -7.06
N GLN A 122 -9.58 -8.78 -6.25
CA GLN A 122 -9.96 -9.01 -4.86
C GLN A 122 -9.44 -7.86 -4.02
N ILE A 123 -10.24 -7.40 -3.07
CA ILE A 123 -9.84 -6.36 -2.14
C ILE A 123 -9.81 -6.96 -0.75
N LYS A 124 -8.68 -6.89 -0.09
CA LYS A 124 -8.47 -7.45 1.25
C LYS A 124 -8.00 -6.35 2.21
N ARG A 125 -8.66 -6.23 3.36
CA ARG A 125 -8.19 -5.34 4.42
C ARG A 125 -7.35 -6.16 5.39
N LEU A 126 -6.12 -5.70 5.60
CA LEU A 126 -5.17 -6.44 6.44
C LEU A 126 -5.33 -6.08 7.91
N GLU A 127 -4.87 -6.97 8.76
CA GLU A 127 -4.96 -6.79 10.21
C GLU A 127 -3.85 -5.88 10.73
N PRO A 128 -4.10 -5.12 11.80
CA PRO A 128 -3.05 -4.33 12.41
C PRO A 128 -2.01 -5.24 13.06
N PHE A 129 -0.74 -4.84 12.99
CA PHE A 129 0.35 -5.60 13.59
C PHE A 129 0.62 -5.06 15.01
N GLU A 130 0.18 -5.82 16.00
CA GLU A 130 0.35 -5.49 17.42
C GLU A 130 0.11 -3.99 17.71
N PRO A 131 -1.11 -3.49 17.46
CA PRO A 131 -1.36 -2.04 17.54
C PRO A 131 -1.13 -1.48 18.95
N GLU A 132 -1.28 -2.29 19.98
CA GLU A 132 -0.99 -1.87 21.37
C GLU A 132 0.50 -1.61 21.60
N LYS A 133 1.35 -2.21 20.76
CA LYS A 133 2.80 -2.15 20.92
C LYS A 133 3.47 -1.23 19.91
N TYR A 134 3.00 -1.22 18.70
CA TYR A 134 3.67 -0.55 17.59
C TYR A 134 2.89 0.61 16.98
N HIS A 135 1.68 0.85 17.45
CA HIS A 135 0.93 2.02 17.00
C HIS A 135 1.69 3.28 17.43
N SER A 136 1.85 4.25 16.52
CA SER A 136 2.68 5.41 16.78
C SER A 136 2.27 6.20 18.03
N SER A 137 0.98 6.30 18.32
CA SER A 137 0.53 7.01 19.51
C SER A 137 0.91 6.28 20.80
N LEU A 138 1.00 4.96 20.76
CA LEU A 138 1.44 4.18 21.91
C LEU A 138 2.95 4.23 22.06
N LEU A 139 3.68 4.19 20.95
CA LEU A 139 5.13 4.31 20.98
C LEU A 139 5.55 5.66 21.54
N ASN A 140 4.82 6.71 21.25
CA ASN A 140 5.11 8.04 21.74
C ASN A 140 4.87 8.22 23.24
N LYS A 141 4.16 7.29 23.86
CA LYS A 141 3.91 7.30 25.30
C LYS A 141 5.03 6.63 26.08
N THR A 142 5.86 5.94 25.39
CA THR A 142 7.00 5.27 26.04
C THR A 142 8.26 6.13 25.91
#